data_7d041eeda56f3e1219afa7847614fafb
#
_entry.id   7d041eeda56f3e1219afa7847614fafb
#
_cell.length_a   1.000
_cell.length_b   1.000
_cell.length_c   1.000
_cell.angle_alpha   90.00
_cell.angle_beta   90.00
_cell.angle_gamma   90.00
#
_symmetry.space_group_name_H-M   'P 1'
#
loop_
_entity.id
_entity.type
_entity.pdbx_description
1 polymer ?
#
loop_
_entity_poly.entity_id
_entity_poly.type
_entity_poly.pdbx_seq_one_letter_code
_entity_poly.pdbx_strand_id
1 'polypeptide(L)'
;MFKFFHFRPFLALSLISISTVSLCVEKVYAQEVQRQISVNNQHKNQQNLLRAIQLIDRSMEVYFSDDDLKMHRFYNPFTKIRSEEKASVWMYSASIEAVNAVLSGLKKQQKEGNDKLYKTYYARYVDLLAKLHANAAYYLGTFTLTSFTQHKEWTVYAVDRAREKGKANVTGVLNVYDDQMWLVRELLEAYHLTGQERYLEEAEYLTAYVLDGWDCTLDEKGKEHGGIPWGPGYVTKHACSNAPIISPLVTLYEIYKKKDDQILAHSIDPKDKLTRIAKKEKKSVFYLNYAKRIYDWQKAHLLNENGVYADMMGDCFPDCSIAYETVNGIQYRKNTELRKAVGTAFSYNSGTMLSGAADLYRVTKMKNYLDDGKKLADASFSYFGRLGVQIPEHYTYATDGFNNWFNGILLRGFSAMYPVYGKTGVYMDAFQKNLDYGYTHFLQDGFLPTDLLGGWTNDKSRNDLEGMFMFTYAAQYATLSQIRPTQ
;
A
#
# COMPACT_ATOMS: atom_id res chain seq x y z
N MET A 1 88.29 30.92 26.14
CA MET A 1 88.01 29.57 25.64
C MET A 1 86.77 29.05 26.34
N PHE A 2 85.57 29.38 25.83
CA PHE A 2 84.28 29.07 26.46
C PHE A 2 83.66 27.89 25.71
N LYS A 3 83.28 26.84 26.41
CA LYS A 3 82.52 25.70 25.93
C LYS A 3 81.01 25.98 26.14
N PHE A 4 80.20 25.96 25.08
CA PHE A 4 78.77 25.99 25.14
C PHE A 4 78.19 24.59 25.38
N PHE A 5 77.37 24.45 26.43
CA PHE A 5 76.53 23.26 26.65
C PHE A 5 75.18 23.44 25.93
N HIS A 6 74.82 22.44 25.13
CA HIS A 6 73.49 22.34 24.47
C HIS A 6 72.51 21.69 25.41
N PHE A 7 71.47 22.42 25.77
CA PHE A 7 70.25 21.84 26.38
C PHE A 7 69.30 21.47 25.20
N ARG A 8 68.89 20.20 25.16
CA ARG A 8 67.76 19.72 24.31
C ARG A 8 66.48 19.76 25.15
N PRO A 9 65.34 20.18 24.57
CA PRO A 9 64.08 20.15 25.29
C PRO A 9 63.40 18.79 25.14
N PHE A 10 63.15 18.14 26.29
CA PHE A 10 62.23 17.02 26.47
C PHE A 10 60.80 17.61 26.65
N LEU A 11 60.05 17.90 25.57
CA LEU A 11 58.66 18.37 25.70
C LEU A 11 57.77 17.99 24.49
N ALA A 12 57.95 16.79 23.91
CA ALA A 12 57.15 16.38 22.76
C ALA A 12 56.38 15.05 22.94
N LEU A 13 56.51 14.37 24.10
CA LEU A 13 55.88 13.05 24.29
C LEU A 13 54.59 13.03 25.12
N SER A 14 54.18 14.12 25.79
CA SER A 14 52.97 14.14 26.65
C SER A 14 51.70 14.62 25.94
N LEU A 15 51.80 15.28 24.79
CA LEU A 15 50.61 15.78 24.04
C LEU A 15 49.96 14.73 23.12
N ILE A 16 50.71 13.72 22.69
CA ILE A 16 50.19 12.67 21.80
C ILE A 16 49.36 11.63 22.58
N SER A 17 49.64 11.38 23.85
CA SER A 17 48.89 10.41 24.66
C SER A 17 47.51 10.93 25.12
N ILE A 18 47.35 12.23 25.31
CA ILE A 18 46.08 12.84 25.74
C ILE A 18 45.07 12.88 24.60
N SER A 19 45.52 13.15 23.37
CA SER A 19 44.63 13.19 22.18
C SER A 19 44.13 11.80 21.77
N THR A 20 44.94 10.75 21.92
CA THR A 20 44.54 9.38 21.63
C THR A 20 43.59 8.80 22.65
N VAL A 21 43.74 9.14 23.92
CA VAL A 21 42.82 8.73 25.02
C VAL A 21 41.46 9.44 24.84
N SER A 22 41.43 10.74 24.52
CA SER A 22 40.19 11.48 24.27
C SER A 22 39.42 10.91 23.08
N LEU A 23 40.09 10.60 21.98
CA LEU A 23 39.48 9.97 20.78
C LEU A 23 38.95 8.55 21.06
N CYS A 24 39.61 7.78 21.93
CA CYS A 24 39.11 6.48 22.35
C CYS A 24 37.86 6.60 23.26
N VAL A 25 37.83 7.55 24.17
CA VAL A 25 36.69 7.80 25.06
C VAL A 25 35.46 8.29 24.25
N GLU A 26 35.65 9.19 23.28
CA GLU A 26 34.57 9.65 22.39
C GLU A 26 34.03 8.52 21.54
N LYS A 27 34.88 7.65 21.01
CA LYS A 27 34.43 6.47 20.23
C LYS A 27 33.67 5.47 21.10
N VAL A 28 34.12 5.18 22.30
CA VAL A 28 33.44 4.27 23.23
C VAL A 28 32.10 4.88 23.68
N TYR A 29 32.05 6.16 23.98
CA TYR A 29 30.80 6.87 24.30
C TYR A 29 29.82 6.86 23.12
N ALA A 30 30.27 7.16 21.89
CA ALA A 30 29.46 7.10 20.71
C ALA A 30 28.94 5.68 20.43
N GLN A 31 29.75 4.65 20.65
CA GLN A 31 29.31 3.25 20.52
C GLN A 31 28.26 2.86 21.59
N GLU A 32 28.40 3.32 22.81
CA GLU A 32 27.40 3.04 23.86
C GLU A 32 26.10 3.78 23.62
N VAL A 33 26.15 5.04 23.19
CA VAL A 33 24.95 5.79 22.77
C VAL A 33 24.25 5.09 21.61
N GLN A 34 24.99 4.65 20.59
CA GLN A 34 24.44 3.87 19.46
C GLN A 34 23.82 2.55 19.91
N ARG A 35 24.44 1.87 20.87
CA ARG A 35 23.91 0.64 21.44
C ARG A 35 22.61 0.88 22.20
N GLN A 36 22.54 1.91 23.03
CA GLN A 36 21.32 2.26 23.77
C GLN A 36 20.18 2.67 22.82
N ILE A 37 20.46 3.47 21.79
CA ILE A 37 19.50 3.82 20.75
C ILE A 37 18.99 2.54 20.06
N SER A 38 19.88 1.63 19.70
CA SER A 38 19.51 0.35 19.06
C SER A 38 18.61 -0.51 19.94
N VAL A 39 18.89 -0.61 21.24
CA VAL A 39 18.08 -1.37 22.22
C VAL A 39 16.69 -0.73 22.37
N ASN A 40 16.62 0.59 22.53
CA ASN A 40 15.35 1.30 22.66
C ASN A 40 14.47 1.13 21.41
N ASN A 41 15.07 1.19 20.22
CA ASN A 41 14.37 0.99 18.95
C ASN A 41 13.87 -0.44 18.79
N GLN A 42 14.67 -1.43 19.17
CA GLN A 42 14.25 -2.83 19.15
C GLN A 42 13.06 -3.06 20.09
N HIS A 43 13.06 -2.45 21.27
CA HIS A 43 11.96 -2.52 22.21
C HIS A 43 10.68 -1.86 21.63
N LYS A 44 10.79 -0.67 21.03
CA LYS A 44 9.67 0.03 20.36
C LYS A 44 9.10 -0.79 19.21
N ASN A 45 9.96 -1.35 18.36
CA ASN A 45 9.55 -2.22 17.26
C ASN A 45 8.80 -3.46 17.75
N GLN A 46 9.26 -4.07 18.84
CA GLN A 46 8.59 -5.21 19.47
C GLN A 46 7.22 -4.81 20.05
N GLN A 47 7.13 -3.66 20.71
CA GLN A 47 5.85 -3.13 21.23
C GLN A 47 4.85 -2.86 20.09
N ASN A 48 5.29 -2.22 19.01
CA ASN A 48 4.44 -1.98 17.84
C ASN A 48 3.88 -3.29 17.27
N LEU A 49 4.73 -4.31 17.12
CA LEU A 49 4.29 -5.60 16.60
C LEU A 49 3.31 -6.30 17.56
N LEU A 50 3.51 -6.22 18.87
CA LEU A 50 2.57 -6.76 19.87
C LEU A 50 1.22 -6.03 19.82
N ARG A 51 1.21 -4.70 19.71
CA ARG A 51 -0.03 -3.92 19.55
C ARG A 51 -0.78 -4.29 18.28
N ALA A 52 -0.06 -4.49 17.16
CA ALA A 52 -0.65 -4.97 15.92
C ALA A 52 -1.33 -6.33 16.11
N ILE A 53 -0.64 -7.29 16.75
CA ILE A 53 -1.17 -8.62 17.06
C ILE A 53 -2.41 -8.52 17.94
N GLN A 54 -2.38 -7.72 19.00
CA GLN A 54 -3.52 -7.54 19.92
C GLN A 54 -4.74 -6.96 19.20
N LEU A 55 -4.55 -5.94 18.35
CA LEU A 55 -5.62 -5.35 17.55
C LEU A 55 -6.23 -6.37 16.58
N ILE A 56 -5.41 -7.16 15.88
CA ILE A 56 -5.92 -8.19 14.97
C ILE A 56 -6.68 -9.26 15.75
N ASP A 57 -6.10 -9.81 16.82
CA ASP A 57 -6.73 -10.87 17.59
C ASP A 57 -8.10 -10.41 18.13
N ARG A 58 -8.18 -9.20 18.69
CA ARG A 58 -9.44 -8.64 19.17
C ARG A 58 -10.44 -8.35 18.04
N SER A 59 -9.95 -7.86 16.90
CA SER A 59 -10.79 -7.62 15.72
C SER A 59 -11.36 -8.91 15.15
N MET A 60 -10.56 -9.96 15.07
CA MET A 60 -11.05 -11.28 14.63
C MET A 60 -12.14 -11.82 15.56
N GLU A 61 -12.02 -11.61 16.87
CA GLU A 61 -13.01 -12.05 17.85
C GLU A 61 -14.36 -11.34 17.71
N VAL A 62 -14.36 -10.02 17.43
CA VAL A 62 -15.61 -9.24 17.47
C VAL A 62 -16.21 -8.94 16.11
N TYR A 63 -15.41 -8.71 15.08
CA TYR A 63 -15.94 -8.40 13.74
C TYR A 63 -16.23 -9.64 12.90
N PHE A 64 -15.61 -10.77 13.19
CA PHE A 64 -15.83 -11.98 12.41
C PHE A 64 -16.78 -12.94 13.11
N SER A 65 -17.63 -13.56 12.35
CA SER A 65 -18.55 -14.59 12.84
C SER A 65 -18.49 -15.82 11.95
N ASP A 66 -18.85 -16.95 12.54
CA ASP A 66 -18.98 -18.25 11.89
C ASP A 66 -17.64 -18.80 11.33
N ASP A 67 -17.62 -20.05 10.97
CA ASP A 67 -16.45 -20.69 10.38
C ASP A 67 -16.08 -20.15 8.99
N ASP A 68 -17.01 -19.45 8.34
CA ASP A 68 -16.85 -18.83 7.03
C ASP A 68 -16.21 -17.43 7.07
N LEU A 69 -15.76 -16.98 8.24
CA LEU A 69 -15.12 -15.69 8.48
C LEU A 69 -15.90 -14.53 7.84
N LYS A 70 -17.20 -14.47 8.09
CA LYS A 70 -18.04 -13.37 7.66
C LYS A 70 -17.72 -12.13 8.48
N MET A 71 -17.19 -11.08 7.84
CA MET A 71 -16.85 -9.84 8.49
C MET A 71 -18.07 -8.92 8.58
N HIS A 72 -18.38 -8.49 9.80
CA HIS A 72 -19.35 -7.44 10.08
C HIS A 72 -18.65 -6.08 10.01
N ARG A 73 -19.39 -5.05 9.59
CA ARG A 73 -18.80 -3.75 9.31
C ARG A 73 -18.49 -2.97 10.58
N PHE A 74 -19.43 -2.87 11.50
CA PHE A 74 -19.31 -2.02 12.69
C PHE A 74 -19.38 -2.81 14.00
N TYR A 75 -18.68 -2.28 15.01
CA TYR A 75 -18.76 -2.70 16.40
C TYR A 75 -18.66 -1.50 17.33
N ASN A 76 -19.47 -1.46 18.38
CA ASN A 76 -19.41 -0.41 19.39
C ASN A 76 -18.72 -0.95 20.66
N PRO A 77 -17.52 -0.43 21.04
CA PRO A 77 -16.77 -0.97 22.17
C PRO A 77 -17.36 -0.63 23.54
N PHE A 78 -18.35 0.27 23.63
CA PHE A 78 -19.04 0.61 24.87
C PHE A 78 -20.30 -0.20 25.08
N THR A 79 -21.15 -0.31 24.06
CA THR A 79 -22.40 -1.08 24.12
C THR A 79 -22.21 -2.55 23.83
N LYS A 80 -21.05 -2.94 23.28
CA LYS A 80 -20.71 -4.32 22.85
C LYS A 80 -21.63 -4.84 21.73
N ILE A 81 -22.24 -3.95 20.98
CA ILE A 81 -23.14 -4.28 19.89
C ILE A 81 -22.34 -4.32 18.57
N ARG A 82 -22.52 -5.41 17.81
CA ARG A 82 -22.01 -5.59 16.46
C ARG A 82 -23.15 -5.36 15.47
N SER A 83 -22.89 -4.67 14.36
CA SER A 83 -23.88 -4.45 13.30
C SER A 83 -24.16 -5.74 12.52
N GLU A 84 -25.33 -5.82 11.91
CA GLU A 84 -25.66 -6.86 10.94
C GLU A 84 -25.11 -6.53 9.52
N GLU A 85 -24.70 -5.29 9.30
CA GLU A 85 -24.09 -4.85 8.03
C GLU A 85 -22.77 -5.60 7.80
N LYS A 86 -22.59 -6.11 6.58
CA LYS A 86 -21.40 -6.87 6.20
C LYS A 86 -20.37 -5.96 5.55
N ALA A 87 -19.11 -6.28 5.78
CA ALA A 87 -18.00 -5.62 5.10
C ALA A 87 -18.01 -5.93 3.59
N SER A 88 -17.64 -4.93 2.77
CA SER A 88 -17.30 -5.15 1.37
C SER A 88 -15.97 -5.92 1.23
N VAL A 89 -15.65 -6.37 0.03
CA VAL A 89 -14.37 -7.06 -0.25
C VAL A 89 -13.16 -6.15 0.06
N TRP A 90 -13.26 -4.85 -0.23
CA TRP A 90 -12.23 -3.88 0.11
C TRP A 90 -11.99 -3.82 1.63
N MET A 91 -13.06 -3.70 2.44
CA MET A 91 -12.95 -3.71 3.89
C MET A 91 -12.39 -5.04 4.41
N TYR A 92 -12.81 -6.15 3.80
CA TYR A 92 -12.28 -7.48 4.12
C TYR A 92 -10.78 -7.60 3.80
N SER A 93 -10.32 -7.02 2.68
CA SER A 93 -8.91 -7.06 2.28
C SER A 93 -7.97 -6.35 3.28
N ALA A 94 -8.46 -5.35 4.03
CA ALA A 94 -7.69 -4.72 5.09
C ALA A 94 -7.28 -5.71 6.20
N SER A 95 -8.11 -6.75 6.47
CA SER A 95 -7.73 -7.81 7.42
C SER A 95 -6.56 -8.66 6.89
N ILE A 96 -6.54 -8.93 5.59
CA ILE A 96 -5.44 -9.67 4.94
C ILE A 96 -4.17 -8.81 4.96
N GLU A 97 -4.27 -7.51 4.65
CA GLU A 97 -3.14 -6.56 4.73
C GLU A 97 -2.52 -6.55 6.12
N ALA A 98 -3.34 -6.46 7.16
CA ALA A 98 -2.85 -6.42 8.55
C ALA A 98 -2.13 -7.71 8.93
N VAL A 99 -2.66 -8.87 8.54
CA VAL A 99 -2.05 -10.18 8.80
C VAL A 99 -0.72 -10.32 8.05
N ASN A 100 -0.65 -9.92 6.77
CA ASN A 100 0.59 -9.89 6.00
C ASN A 100 1.64 -8.98 6.63
N ALA A 101 1.24 -7.78 7.06
CA ALA A 101 2.16 -6.83 7.71
C ALA A 101 2.73 -7.39 9.01
N VAL A 102 1.92 -8.07 9.82
CA VAL A 102 2.40 -8.76 11.05
C VAL A 102 3.36 -9.89 10.70
N LEU A 103 3.05 -10.74 9.73
CA LEU A 103 3.93 -11.83 9.28
C LEU A 103 5.28 -11.30 8.78
N SER A 104 5.27 -10.19 8.04
CA SER A 104 6.47 -9.50 7.58
C SER A 104 7.31 -8.99 8.77
N GLY A 105 6.66 -8.33 9.75
CA GLY A 105 7.30 -7.87 10.98
C GLY A 105 7.90 -9.01 11.81
N LEU A 106 7.19 -10.13 11.95
CA LEU A 106 7.68 -11.32 12.64
C LEU A 106 8.93 -11.90 11.97
N LYS A 107 8.93 -12.05 10.63
CA LYS A 107 10.10 -12.50 9.87
C LYS A 107 11.29 -11.54 10.01
N LYS A 108 11.03 -10.23 10.01
CA LYS A 108 12.09 -9.24 10.18
C LYS A 108 12.74 -9.35 11.55
N GLN A 109 11.96 -9.40 12.63
CA GLN A 109 12.49 -9.56 13.99
C GLN A 109 13.27 -10.88 14.16
N GLN A 110 12.80 -11.98 13.56
CA GLN A 110 13.53 -13.24 13.53
C GLN A 110 14.91 -13.08 12.88
N LYS A 111 14.99 -12.42 11.72
CA LYS A 111 16.25 -12.16 11.01
C LYS A 111 17.20 -11.26 11.80
N GLU A 112 16.68 -10.43 12.69
CA GLU A 112 17.44 -9.54 13.58
C GLU A 112 17.82 -10.22 14.92
N GLY A 113 17.56 -11.52 15.06
CA GLY A 113 17.91 -12.32 16.25
C GLY A 113 16.88 -12.28 17.38
N ASN A 114 15.74 -11.62 17.18
CA ASN A 114 14.62 -11.60 18.14
C ASN A 114 13.51 -12.54 17.67
N ASP A 115 13.61 -13.81 17.98
CA ASP A 115 12.73 -14.85 17.45
C ASP A 115 11.53 -15.21 18.37
N LYS A 116 11.41 -14.60 19.55
CA LYS A 116 10.38 -14.94 20.54
C LYS A 116 8.97 -14.79 19.97
N LEU A 117 8.64 -13.63 19.39
CA LEU A 117 7.32 -13.40 18.80
C LEU A 117 7.09 -14.26 17.55
N TYR A 118 8.12 -14.45 16.74
CA TYR A 118 8.05 -15.34 15.59
C TYR A 118 7.66 -16.77 16.00
N LYS A 119 8.34 -17.37 16.97
CA LYS A 119 8.02 -18.71 17.47
C LYS A 119 6.62 -18.83 18.03
N THR A 120 6.12 -17.75 18.65
CA THR A 120 4.78 -17.76 19.28
C THR A 120 3.65 -17.60 18.27
N TYR A 121 3.82 -16.72 17.26
CA TYR A 121 2.69 -16.25 16.46
C TYR A 121 2.74 -16.62 14.98
N TYR A 122 3.93 -16.88 14.40
CA TYR A 122 4.07 -16.99 12.95
C TYR A 122 3.17 -18.09 12.34
N ALA A 123 3.23 -19.29 12.87
CA ALA A 123 2.43 -20.43 12.35
C ALA A 123 0.93 -20.16 12.42
N ARG A 124 0.43 -19.59 13.53
CA ARG A 124 -0.97 -19.22 13.71
C ARG A 124 -1.42 -18.15 12.71
N TYR A 125 -0.58 -17.17 12.44
CA TYR A 125 -0.90 -16.11 11.48
C TYR A 125 -0.82 -16.58 10.02
N VAL A 126 0.05 -17.53 9.69
CA VAL A 126 0.03 -18.20 8.37
C VAL A 126 -1.27 -18.99 8.18
N ASP A 127 -1.75 -19.70 9.20
CA ASP A 127 -3.05 -20.39 9.15
C ASP A 127 -4.21 -19.39 9.01
N LEU A 128 -4.21 -18.30 9.78
CA LEU A 128 -5.21 -17.24 9.67
C LEU A 128 -5.21 -16.61 8.26
N LEU A 129 -4.05 -16.31 7.70
CA LEU A 129 -3.91 -15.80 6.33
C LEU A 129 -4.55 -16.74 5.31
N ALA A 130 -4.26 -18.05 5.43
CA ALA A 130 -4.84 -19.06 4.55
C ALA A 130 -6.36 -19.14 4.66
N LYS A 131 -6.92 -19.05 5.87
CA LYS A 131 -8.36 -19.00 6.12
C LYS A 131 -9.02 -17.75 5.55
N LEU A 132 -8.40 -16.58 5.71
CA LEU A 132 -8.92 -15.33 5.15
C LEU A 132 -8.98 -15.42 3.61
N HIS A 133 -7.92 -15.83 2.93
CA HIS A 133 -7.94 -16.02 1.48
C HIS A 133 -8.97 -17.07 1.03
N ALA A 134 -9.07 -18.21 1.71
CA ALA A 134 -10.06 -19.24 1.37
C ALA A 134 -11.52 -18.76 1.52
N ASN A 135 -11.77 -17.81 2.40
CA ASN A 135 -13.11 -17.26 2.63
C ASN A 135 -13.38 -15.97 1.84
N ALA A 136 -12.35 -15.32 1.28
CA ALA A 136 -12.53 -14.28 0.26
C ALA A 136 -13.32 -14.82 -0.97
N ALA A 137 -13.31 -16.13 -1.21
CA ALA A 137 -14.10 -16.79 -2.27
C ALA A 137 -15.61 -16.52 -2.19
N TYR A 138 -16.15 -16.07 -1.06
CA TYR A 138 -17.55 -15.62 -0.96
C TYR A 138 -17.81 -14.31 -1.73
N TYR A 139 -16.78 -13.57 -2.11
CA TYR A 139 -16.87 -12.40 -2.97
C TYR A 139 -16.60 -12.72 -4.46
N LEU A 140 -16.19 -13.97 -4.79
CA LEU A 140 -15.95 -14.36 -6.19
C LEU A 140 -17.25 -14.57 -6.95
N GLY A 141 -17.26 -14.14 -8.19
CA GLY A 141 -18.31 -14.38 -9.17
C GLY A 141 -17.75 -14.45 -10.58
N THR A 142 -18.53 -14.97 -11.53
CA THR A 142 -18.11 -15.15 -12.92
C THR A 142 -19.01 -14.34 -13.85
N PHE A 143 -18.41 -13.66 -14.81
CA PHE A 143 -19.12 -12.91 -15.86
C PHE A 143 -18.29 -12.83 -17.14
N THR A 144 -18.93 -12.47 -18.23
CA THR A 144 -18.25 -12.20 -19.51
C THR A 144 -18.05 -10.71 -19.67
N LEU A 145 -16.80 -10.30 -19.93
CA LEU A 145 -16.40 -8.90 -20.16
C LEU A 145 -16.08 -8.69 -21.62
N THR A 146 -16.65 -7.63 -22.21
CA THR A 146 -16.19 -7.01 -23.45
C THR A 146 -15.26 -5.86 -23.11
N SER A 147 -13.95 -6.07 -23.27
CA SER A 147 -12.91 -5.09 -23.00
C SER A 147 -12.50 -4.32 -24.26
N PHE A 148 -11.43 -3.53 -24.18
CA PHE A 148 -10.87 -2.83 -25.34
C PHE A 148 -10.24 -3.78 -26.37
N THR A 149 -9.86 -5.02 -25.97
CA THR A 149 -9.10 -5.94 -26.83
C THR A 149 -9.73 -7.32 -27.00
N GLN A 150 -10.62 -7.74 -26.10
CA GLN A 150 -11.16 -9.10 -26.13
C GLN A 150 -12.56 -9.20 -25.50
N HIS A 151 -13.20 -10.33 -25.79
CA HIS A 151 -14.43 -10.77 -25.16
C HIS A 151 -14.10 -12.05 -24.40
N LYS A 152 -14.15 -12.01 -23.05
CA LYS A 152 -13.64 -13.10 -22.24
C LYS A 152 -14.41 -13.26 -20.93
N GLU A 153 -14.56 -14.51 -20.49
CA GLU A 153 -15.09 -14.83 -19.18
C GLU A 153 -14.02 -14.68 -18.10
N TRP A 154 -14.41 -14.04 -17.01
CA TRP A 154 -13.56 -13.78 -15.86
C TRP A 154 -14.26 -14.19 -14.56
N THR A 155 -13.53 -14.80 -13.63
CA THR A 155 -13.94 -15.06 -12.24
C THR A 155 -13.17 -14.10 -11.34
N VAL A 156 -13.85 -13.11 -10.77
CA VAL A 156 -13.24 -11.98 -10.05
C VAL A 156 -14.03 -11.62 -8.80
N TYR A 157 -13.52 -10.70 -8.01
CA TYR A 157 -14.14 -10.30 -6.76
C TYR A 157 -15.19 -9.21 -6.97
N ALA A 158 -16.38 -9.44 -6.40
CA ALA A 158 -17.45 -8.44 -6.29
C ALA A 158 -17.22 -7.54 -5.07
N VAL A 159 -17.85 -6.37 -5.08
CA VAL A 159 -17.92 -5.49 -3.91
C VAL A 159 -18.60 -6.22 -2.74
N ASP A 160 -19.71 -6.88 -2.99
CA ASP A 160 -20.54 -7.49 -1.96
C ASP A 160 -20.34 -9.00 -1.82
N ARG A 161 -20.41 -9.48 -0.58
CA ARG A 161 -20.32 -10.89 -0.21
C ARG A 161 -21.60 -11.67 -0.55
N ALA A 162 -21.45 -12.79 -1.25
CA ALA A 162 -22.53 -13.74 -1.50
C ALA A 162 -22.78 -14.70 -0.32
N ARG A 163 -23.85 -15.46 -0.41
CA ARG A 163 -24.16 -16.53 0.56
C ARG A 163 -23.33 -17.79 0.32
N GLU A 164 -22.91 -18.03 -0.92
CA GLU A 164 -22.13 -19.19 -1.35
C GLU A 164 -20.87 -18.73 -2.07
N LYS A 165 -19.78 -19.51 -1.92
CA LYS A 165 -18.51 -19.25 -2.59
C LYS A 165 -18.67 -19.32 -4.11
N GLY A 166 -18.07 -18.36 -4.82
CA GLY A 166 -18.10 -18.27 -6.29
C GLY A 166 -19.46 -17.83 -6.89
N LYS A 167 -20.40 -17.35 -6.07
CA LYS A 167 -21.74 -16.92 -6.49
C LYS A 167 -22.03 -15.44 -6.31
N ALA A 168 -20.98 -14.62 -6.14
CA ALA A 168 -21.16 -13.18 -6.02
C ALA A 168 -21.55 -12.55 -7.36
N ASN A 169 -22.31 -11.47 -7.29
CA ASN A 169 -22.69 -10.70 -8.47
C ASN A 169 -21.58 -9.71 -8.83
N VAL A 170 -20.90 -9.94 -9.94
CA VAL A 170 -19.78 -9.14 -10.45
C VAL A 170 -20.14 -8.33 -11.70
N THR A 171 -21.42 -8.14 -11.99
CA THR A 171 -21.86 -7.42 -13.20
C THR A 171 -21.92 -5.91 -13.00
N GLY A 172 -21.63 -5.16 -14.04
CA GLY A 172 -21.75 -3.70 -14.06
C GLY A 172 -20.89 -3.02 -12.99
N VAL A 173 -21.53 -2.23 -12.11
CA VAL A 173 -20.88 -1.44 -11.06
C VAL A 173 -20.54 -2.24 -9.80
N LEU A 174 -20.94 -3.52 -9.73
CA LEU A 174 -20.69 -4.39 -8.56
C LEU A 174 -19.31 -5.04 -8.58
N ASN A 175 -18.47 -4.64 -9.51
CA ASN A 175 -17.10 -5.09 -9.68
C ASN A 175 -16.24 -3.89 -10.08
N VAL A 176 -15.21 -3.62 -9.32
CA VAL A 176 -14.27 -2.52 -9.56
C VAL A 176 -12.84 -3.04 -9.62
N TYR A 177 -11.99 -2.39 -10.43
CA TYR A 177 -10.61 -2.86 -10.64
C TYR A 177 -9.71 -2.62 -9.43
N ASP A 178 -9.96 -1.58 -8.66
CA ASP A 178 -9.15 -1.29 -7.46
C ASP A 178 -9.30 -2.36 -6.37
N ASP A 179 -10.48 -2.93 -6.15
CA ASP A 179 -10.68 -4.05 -5.23
C ASP A 179 -9.79 -5.25 -5.60
N GLN A 180 -9.66 -5.54 -6.91
CA GLN A 180 -8.75 -6.57 -7.38
C GLN A 180 -7.28 -6.20 -7.12
N MET A 181 -6.91 -4.94 -7.33
CA MET A 181 -5.53 -4.47 -7.15
C MET A 181 -5.06 -4.57 -5.69
N TRP A 182 -5.94 -4.25 -4.74
CA TRP A 182 -5.64 -4.43 -3.31
C TRP A 182 -5.38 -5.91 -3.01
N LEU A 183 -6.23 -6.79 -3.52
CA LEU A 183 -6.05 -8.25 -3.35
C LEU A 183 -4.80 -8.77 -4.06
N VAL A 184 -4.47 -8.30 -5.28
CA VAL A 184 -3.22 -8.67 -5.98
C VAL A 184 -2.01 -8.36 -5.11
N ARG A 185 -1.97 -7.17 -4.49
CA ARG A 185 -0.88 -6.80 -3.59
C ARG A 185 -0.76 -7.78 -2.43
N GLU A 186 -1.88 -8.11 -1.79
CA GLU A 186 -1.89 -9.00 -0.63
C GLU A 186 -1.56 -10.46 -0.99
N LEU A 187 -1.98 -10.91 -2.16
CA LEU A 187 -1.61 -12.23 -2.69
C LEU A 187 -0.11 -12.33 -2.97
N LEU A 188 0.50 -11.31 -3.57
CA LEU A 188 1.95 -11.29 -3.81
C LEU A 188 2.75 -11.24 -2.51
N GLU A 189 2.27 -10.51 -1.50
CA GLU A 189 2.90 -10.51 -0.18
C GLU A 189 2.74 -11.89 0.50
N ALA A 190 1.57 -12.51 0.41
CA ALA A 190 1.34 -13.87 0.90
C ALA A 190 2.26 -14.89 0.22
N TYR A 191 2.46 -14.78 -1.10
CA TYR A 191 3.43 -15.59 -1.85
C TYR A 191 4.85 -15.38 -1.32
N HIS A 192 5.27 -14.13 -1.17
CA HIS A 192 6.61 -13.78 -0.65
C HIS A 192 6.83 -14.33 0.78
N LEU A 193 5.81 -14.26 1.61
CA LEU A 193 5.88 -14.72 3.01
C LEU A 193 5.86 -16.25 3.15
N THR A 194 5.10 -16.95 2.31
CA THR A 194 4.82 -18.39 2.50
C THR A 194 5.44 -19.28 1.44
N GLY A 195 5.77 -18.76 0.27
CA GLY A 195 6.24 -19.54 -0.89
C GLY A 195 5.16 -20.39 -1.56
N GLN A 196 3.87 -20.19 -1.25
CA GLN A 196 2.79 -20.98 -1.81
C GLN A 196 2.37 -20.45 -3.19
N GLU A 197 2.61 -21.24 -4.25
CA GLU A 197 2.38 -20.86 -5.66
C GLU A 197 0.94 -20.43 -5.95
N ARG A 198 -0.06 -21.00 -5.29
CA ARG A 198 -1.46 -20.61 -5.47
C ARG A 198 -1.71 -19.11 -5.35
N TYR A 199 -0.98 -18.43 -4.46
CA TYR A 199 -1.09 -16.98 -4.29
C TYR A 199 -0.52 -16.22 -5.49
N LEU A 200 0.58 -16.71 -6.06
CA LEU A 200 1.15 -16.12 -7.27
C LEU A 200 0.23 -16.33 -8.48
N GLU A 201 -0.32 -17.55 -8.64
CA GLU A 201 -1.24 -17.89 -9.74
C GLU A 201 -2.49 -17.00 -9.71
N GLU A 202 -3.10 -16.81 -8.54
CA GLU A 202 -4.27 -15.94 -8.37
C GLU A 202 -3.91 -14.47 -8.59
N ALA A 203 -2.77 -14.00 -8.07
CA ALA A 203 -2.28 -12.64 -8.29
C ALA A 203 -2.05 -12.35 -9.78
N GLU A 204 -1.47 -13.27 -10.53
CA GLU A 204 -1.28 -13.12 -11.98
C GLU A 204 -2.61 -13.11 -12.73
N TYR A 205 -3.54 -13.96 -12.34
CA TYR A 205 -4.88 -14.01 -12.97
C TYR A 205 -5.64 -12.69 -12.77
N LEU A 206 -5.68 -12.16 -11.55
CA LEU A 206 -6.31 -10.87 -11.26
C LEU A 206 -5.55 -9.71 -11.92
N THR A 207 -4.21 -9.77 -11.98
CA THR A 207 -3.41 -8.78 -12.71
C THR A 207 -3.76 -8.76 -14.18
N ALA A 208 -3.92 -9.93 -14.82
CA ALA A 208 -4.34 -10.01 -16.21
C ALA A 208 -5.74 -9.41 -16.45
N TYR A 209 -6.67 -9.63 -15.52
CA TYR A 209 -7.99 -9.02 -15.55
C TYR A 209 -7.93 -7.50 -15.43
N VAL A 210 -7.17 -6.98 -14.48
CA VAL A 210 -6.99 -5.53 -14.28
C VAL A 210 -6.37 -4.87 -15.52
N LEU A 211 -5.34 -5.49 -16.10
CA LEU A 211 -4.66 -4.96 -17.29
C LEU A 211 -5.49 -5.08 -18.57
N ASP A 212 -6.45 -6.00 -18.63
CA ASP A 212 -7.48 -6.05 -19.69
C ASP A 212 -8.39 -4.81 -19.68
N GLY A 213 -8.49 -4.11 -18.55
CA GLY A 213 -9.14 -2.81 -18.41
C GLY A 213 -8.32 -1.62 -18.90
N TRP A 214 -7.05 -1.79 -19.29
CA TRP A 214 -6.23 -0.70 -19.81
C TRP A 214 -6.75 -0.21 -21.16
N ASP A 215 -7.00 1.10 -21.26
CA ASP A 215 -7.45 1.73 -22.50
C ASP A 215 -6.30 1.85 -23.52
N CYS A 216 -6.14 0.82 -24.32
CA CYS A 216 -5.15 0.77 -25.40
C CYS A 216 -5.66 1.33 -26.73
N THR A 217 -6.85 1.94 -26.76
CA THR A 217 -7.33 2.63 -27.98
C THR A 217 -6.43 3.80 -28.32
N LEU A 218 -6.29 4.07 -29.62
CA LEU A 218 -5.29 5.00 -30.13
C LEU A 218 -5.92 6.32 -30.55
N ASP A 219 -5.28 7.43 -30.18
CA ASP A 219 -5.62 8.76 -30.66
C ASP A 219 -5.23 8.97 -32.14
N GLU A 220 -5.49 10.16 -32.67
CA GLU A 220 -5.15 10.51 -34.07
C GLU A 220 -3.64 10.41 -34.36
N LYS A 221 -2.79 10.58 -33.35
CA LYS A 221 -1.33 10.48 -33.47
C LYS A 221 -0.79 9.06 -33.25
N GLY A 222 -1.67 8.09 -32.99
CA GLY A 222 -1.30 6.69 -32.70
C GLY A 222 -0.78 6.46 -31.29
N LYS A 223 -1.03 7.39 -30.34
CA LYS A 223 -0.73 7.23 -28.94
C LYS A 223 -1.95 6.63 -28.22
N GLU A 224 -1.71 5.69 -27.29
CA GLU A 224 -2.78 5.15 -26.46
C GLU A 224 -3.39 6.23 -25.53
N HIS A 225 -4.72 6.19 -25.38
CA HIS A 225 -5.40 7.03 -24.38
C HIS A 225 -4.96 6.68 -22.97
N GLY A 226 -4.75 5.41 -22.68
CA GLY A 226 -4.23 4.94 -21.40
C GLY A 226 -5.19 5.07 -20.24
N GLY A 227 -4.76 4.60 -19.09
CA GLY A 227 -5.54 4.56 -17.86
C GLY A 227 -6.56 3.43 -17.82
N ILE A 228 -6.85 2.96 -16.61
CA ILE A 228 -7.83 1.92 -16.33
C ILE A 228 -9.07 2.58 -15.74
N PRO A 229 -10.29 2.35 -16.25
CA PRO A 229 -11.54 2.81 -15.65
C PRO A 229 -11.69 2.30 -14.22
N TRP A 230 -12.59 2.89 -13.44
CA TRP A 230 -12.81 2.41 -12.08
C TRP A 230 -13.26 0.94 -12.02
N GLY A 231 -14.09 0.54 -12.99
CA GLY A 231 -14.52 -0.83 -13.17
C GLY A 231 -15.10 -1.04 -14.56
N PRO A 232 -15.53 -2.27 -14.89
CA PRO A 232 -16.16 -2.57 -16.17
C PRO A 232 -17.40 -1.73 -16.46
N GLY A 233 -18.15 -1.37 -15.40
CA GLY A 233 -19.36 -0.55 -15.50
C GLY A 233 -19.12 0.97 -15.51
N TYR A 234 -17.87 1.43 -15.55
CA TYR A 234 -17.51 2.84 -15.46
C TYR A 234 -16.68 3.29 -16.66
N VAL A 235 -16.74 4.59 -17.00
CA VAL A 235 -15.89 5.23 -18.02
C VAL A 235 -14.83 6.12 -17.39
N THR A 236 -15.09 6.69 -16.21
CA THR A 236 -14.13 7.51 -15.45
C THR A 236 -12.94 6.69 -15.00
N LYS A 237 -11.73 7.28 -15.09
CA LYS A 237 -10.45 6.62 -14.77
C LYS A 237 -9.92 7.20 -13.47
N HIS A 238 -9.94 6.39 -12.40
CA HIS A 238 -9.64 6.83 -11.04
C HIS A 238 -8.19 6.60 -10.67
N ALA A 239 -7.68 7.38 -9.72
CA ALA A 239 -6.36 7.15 -9.14
C ALA A 239 -6.29 5.77 -8.47
N CYS A 240 -7.37 5.34 -7.79
CA CYS A 240 -7.45 4.03 -7.14
C CYS A 240 -7.45 2.86 -8.14
N SER A 241 -7.96 3.02 -9.35
CA SER A 241 -7.94 1.99 -10.38
C SER A 241 -6.69 2.01 -11.26
N ASN A 242 -5.66 2.75 -10.88
CA ASN A 242 -4.39 2.85 -11.62
C ASN A 242 -3.17 2.65 -10.71
N ALA A 243 -2.84 3.59 -9.83
CA ALA A 243 -1.58 3.52 -9.06
C ALA A 243 -1.40 2.26 -8.18
N PRO A 244 -2.44 1.67 -7.55
CA PRO A 244 -2.24 0.53 -6.66
C PRO A 244 -1.58 -0.69 -7.32
N ILE A 245 -1.75 -0.87 -8.65
CA ILE A 245 -1.15 -2.01 -9.35
C ILE A 245 0.34 -1.81 -9.72
N ILE A 246 0.90 -0.59 -9.60
CA ILE A 246 2.29 -0.30 -10.02
C ILE A 246 3.30 -1.15 -9.22
N SER A 247 3.23 -1.12 -7.88
CA SER A 247 4.13 -1.92 -7.02
C SER A 247 3.96 -3.43 -7.22
N PRO A 248 2.73 -3.99 -7.29
CA PRO A 248 2.50 -5.38 -7.70
C PRO A 248 3.14 -5.75 -9.03
N LEU A 249 3.02 -4.92 -10.06
CA LEU A 249 3.66 -5.16 -11.36
C LEU A 249 5.19 -5.18 -11.27
N VAL A 250 5.78 -4.32 -10.45
CA VAL A 250 7.24 -4.37 -10.18
C VAL A 250 7.62 -5.65 -9.43
N THR A 251 6.80 -6.11 -8.50
CA THR A 251 7.01 -7.40 -7.81
C THR A 251 6.96 -8.57 -8.79
N LEU A 252 5.97 -8.62 -9.68
CA LEU A 252 5.88 -9.61 -10.75
C LEU A 252 7.09 -9.54 -11.70
N TYR A 253 7.53 -8.34 -12.08
CA TYR A 253 8.78 -8.17 -12.83
C TYR A 253 9.96 -8.83 -12.11
N GLU A 254 10.12 -8.64 -10.81
CA GLU A 254 11.23 -9.22 -10.04
C GLU A 254 11.18 -10.74 -9.96
N ILE A 255 9.97 -11.31 -9.86
CA ILE A 255 9.77 -12.78 -9.89
C ILE A 255 10.20 -13.37 -11.24
N TYR A 256 9.96 -12.64 -12.34
CA TYR A 256 10.17 -13.14 -13.70
C TYR A 256 11.44 -12.60 -14.41
N LYS A 257 12.18 -11.63 -13.85
CA LYS A 257 13.31 -10.97 -14.52
C LYS A 257 14.45 -11.90 -14.97
N LYS A 258 14.55 -13.07 -14.37
CA LYS A 258 15.56 -14.12 -14.71
C LYS A 258 14.94 -15.35 -15.34
N LYS A 259 13.66 -15.31 -15.70
CA LYS A 259 12.90 -16.42 -16.30
C LYS A 259 12.53 -16.07 -17.74
N ASP A 260 12.25 -17.08 -18.56
CA ASP A 260 11.82 -16.92 -19.96
C ASP A 260 10.31 -17.11 -20.15
N ASP A 261 9.55 -17.06 -19.06
CA ASP A 261 8.10 -17.17 -19.06
C ASP A 261 7.47 -16.08 -19.93
N GLN A 262 6.48 -16.48 -20.72
CA GLN A 262 5.79 -15.63 -21.68
C GLN A 262 4.33 -15.42 -21.29
N ILE A 263 3.79 -14.27 -21.69
CA ILE A 263 2.37 -13.92 -21.60
C ILE A 263 1.89 -13.52 -23.00
N LEU A 264 0.59 -13.70 -23.25
CA LEU A 264 -0.05 -13.20 -24.45
C LEU A 264 -0.50 -11.75 -24.19
N ALA A 265 0.21 -10.79 -24.74
CA ALA A 265 -0.11 -9.37 -24.65
C ALA A 265 -1.08 -9.00 -25.75
N HIS A 266 -2.19 -8.36 -25.36
CA HIS A 266 -3.22 -7.84 -26.28
C HIS A 266 -3.02 -6.34 -26.52
N SER A 267 -3.20 -5.89 -27.75
CA SER A 267 -3.08 -4.49 -28.14
C SER A 267 -3.88 -4.21 -29.44
N ILE A 268 -3.86 -2.96 -29.89
CA ILE A 268 -4.45 -2.53 -31.14
C ILE A 268 -3.33 -2.25 -32.16
N ASP A 269 -3.47 -2.69 -33.40
CA ASP A 269 -2.48 -2.45 -34.45
C ASP A 269 -2.37 -0.94 -34.73
N PRO A 270 -1.18 -0.32 -34.53
CA PRO A 270 -1.02 1.11 -34.78
C PRO A 270 -1.16 1.52 -36.23
N LYS A 271 -1.15 0.57 -37.18
CA LYS A 271 -1.29 0.87 -38.61
C LYS A 271 -2.72 1.28 -38.99
N ASP A 272 -3.70 0.52 -38.56
CA ASP A 272 -5.09 0.76 -38.84
C ASP A 272 -5.90 1.32 -37.66
N LYS A 273 -5.31 1.25 -36.44
CA LYS A 273 -5.91 1.70 -35.16
C LYS A 273 -7.21 0.98 -34.81
N LEU A 274 -7.47 -0.15 -35.41
CA LEU A 274 -8.70 -0.93 -35.26
C LEU A 274 -8.46 -2.40 -34.98
N THR A 275 -7.53 -3.04 -35.69
CA THR A 275 -7.30 -4.49 -35.58
C THR A 275 -6.72 -4.86 -34.22
N ARG A 276 -7.40 -5.77 -33.51
CA ARG A 276 -6.91 -6.33 -32.24
C ARG A 276 -5.90 -7.40 -32.54
N ILE A 277 -4.72 -7.25 -31.94
CA ILE A 277 -3.59 -8.18 -32.11
C ILE A 277 -3.18 -8.76 -30.77
N ALA A 278 -2.69 -10.00 -30.80
CA ALA A 278 -2.14 -10.68 -29.65
C ALA A 278 -0.72 -11.17 -29.96
N LYS A 279 0.23 -10.82 -29.11
CA LYS A 279 1.65 -11.15 -29.28
C LYS A 279 2.23 -11.76 -28.01
N LYS A 280 3.01 -12.83 -28.14
CA LYS A 280 3.79 -13.37 -27.03
C LYS A 280 4.90 -12.39 -26.62
N GLU A 281 4.99 -12.10 -25.34
CA GLU A 281 6.01 -11.23 -24.73
C GLU A 281 6.55 -11.88 -23.46
N LYS A 282 7.80 -11.62 -23.07
CA LYS A 282 8.34 -12.05 -21.79
C LYS A 282 7.56 -11.40 -20.65
N LYS A 283 7.11 -12.18 -19.66
CA LYS A 283 6.37 -11.67 -18.50
C LYS A 283 7.09 -10.49 -17.83
N SER A 284 8.42 -10.57 -17.66
CA SER A 284 9.18 -9.49 -17.03
C SER A 284 9.13 -8.18 -17.82
N VAL A 285 9.21 -8.24 -19.15
CA VAL A 285 9.12 -7.04 -20.00
C VAL A 285 7.72 -6.46 -19.94
N PHE A 286 6.69 -7.30 -20.06
CA PHE A 286 5.29 -6.94 -20.00
C PHE A 286 4.95 -6.21 -18.69
N TYR A 287 5.25 -6.81 -17.54
CA TYR A 287 4.91 -6.22 -16.24
C TYR A 287 5.63 -4.89 -15.99
N LEU A 288 6.93 -4.81 -16.29
CA LEU A 288 7.67 -3.56 -16.09
C LEU A 288 7.18 -2.43 -17.02
N ASN A 289 6.83 -2.76 -18.27
CA ASN A 289 6.27 -1.79 -19.21
C ASN A 289 4.93 -1.25 -18.71
N TYR A 290 4.02 -2.11 -18.25
CA TYR A 290 2.75 -1.65 -17.69
C TYR A 290 2.94 -0.83 -16.42
N ALA A 291 3.84 -1.21 -15.50
CA ALA A 291 4.15 -0.43 -14.32
C ALA A 291 4.57 1.01 -14.68
N LYS A 292 5.45 1.18 -15.68
CA LYS A 292 5.88 2.50 -16.18
C LYS A 292 4.73 3.27 -16.83
N ARG A 293 3.98 2.61 -17.72
CA ARG A 293 2.87 3.25 -18.46
C ARG A 293 1.78 3.77 -17.53
N ILE A 294 1.41 2.99 -16.52
CA ILE A 294 0.39 3.38 -15.53
C ILE A 294 0.93 4.53 -14.65
N TYR A 295 2.19 4.46 -14.21
CA TYR A 295 2.82 5.54 -13.45
C TYR A 295 2.83 6.85 -14.24
N ASP A 296 3.28 6.79 -15.50
CA ASP A 296 3.38 7.98 -16.37
C ASP A 296 2.00 8.54 -16.69
N TRP A 297 1.00 7.67 -16.94
CA TRP A 297 -0.38 8.09 -17.17
C TRP A 297 -0.95 8.83 -15.95
N GLN A 298 -0.85 8.24 -14.78
CA GLN A 298 -1.40 8.86 -13.56
C GLN A 298 -0.72 10.18 -13.23
N LYS A 299 0.62 10.24 -13.38
CA LYS A 299 1.37 11.48 -13.19
C LYS A 299 0.94 12.57 -14.17
N ALA A 300 0.76 12.23 -15.44
CA ALA A 300 0.42 13.19 -16.48
C ALA A 300 -1.01 13.75 -16.36
N HIS A 301 -1.93 12.95 -15.82
CA HIS A 301 -3.35 13.29 -15.83
C HIS A 301 -3.92 13.70 -14.47
N LEU A 302 -3.36 13.22 -13.35
CA LEU A 302 -3.94 13.40 -12.03
C LEU A 302 -3.09 14.19 -11.05
N LEU A 303 -1.80 14.48 -11.34
CA LEU A 303 -0.96 15.31 -10.48
C LEU A 303 -1.46 16.76 -10.57
N ASN A 304 -1.86 17.33 -9.42
CA ASN A 304 -2.37 18.70 -9.34
C ASN A 304 -1.27 19.71 -8.94
N GLU A 305 -1.64 20.99 -8.92
CA GLU A 305 -0.75 22.11 -8.60
C GLU A 305 -0.19 22.08 -7.16
N ASN A 306 -0.88 21.40 -6.23
CA ASN A 306 -0.41 21.21 -4.85
C ASN A 306 0.62 20.08 -4.73
N GLY A 307 0.97 19.42 -5.82
CA GLY A 307 1.94 18.32 -5.84
C GLY A 307 1.39 17.00 -5.28
N VAL A 308 0.06 16.86 -5.18
CA VAL A 308 -0.65 15.63 -4.80
C VAL A 308 -1.61 15.19 -5.92
N TYR A 309 -2.18 14.01 -5.82
CA TYR A 309 -3.01 13.45 -6.90
C TYR A 309 -4.51 13.68 -6.67
N ALA A 310 -5.18 14.23 -7.68
CA ALA A 310 -6.65 14.29 -7.76
C ALA A 310 -7.25 12.88 -7.80
N ASP A 311 -8.57 12.79 -7.57
CA ASP A 311 -9.26 11.50 -7.47
C ASP A 311 -9.37 10.79 -8.82
N MET A 312 -9.84 11.48 -9.86
CA MET A 312 -10.12 10.83 -11.14
C MET A 312 -10.07 11.77 -12.33
N MET A 313 -9.90 11.19 -13.52
CA MET A 313 -10.29 11.82 -14.77
C MET A 313 -11.79 11.64 -14.97
N GLY A 314 -12.49 12.77 -15.14
CA GLY A 314 -13.93 12.87 -15.37
C GLY A 314 -14.26 13.86 -16.48
N ASP A 315 -15.41 14.52 -16.37
CA ASP A 315 -15.92 15.45 -17.40
C ASP A 315 -16.03 14.73 -18.76
N CYS A 316 -16.84 13.67 -18.77
CA CYS A 316 -17.02 12.78 -19.92
C CYS A 316 -17.68 13.51 -21.10
N PHE A 317 -17.22 13.23 -22.33
CA PHE A 317 -17.84 13.76 -23.55
C PHE A 317 -18.16 12.64 -24.55
N PRO A 318 -19.35 12.64 -25.14
CA PRO A 318 -20.51 13.56 -24.93
C PRO A 318 -21.20 13.33 -23.57
N ASP A 319 -21.07 12.15 -22.98
CA ASP A 319 -21.61 11.74 -21.67
C ASP A 319 -20.77 10.60 -21.06
N CYS A 320 -21.12 10.13 -19.86
CA CYS A 320 -20.43 9.05 -19.17
C CYS A 320 -21.00 7.64 -19.51
N SER A 321 -21.52 7.45 -20.70
CA SER A 321 -21.98 6.13 -21.19
C SER A 321 -20.83 5.29 -21.72
N ILE A 322 -20.90 3.98 -21.51
CA ILE A 322 -19.96 3.03 -22.10
C ILE A 322 -20.34 2.84 -23.58
N ALA A 323 -19.39 3.13 -24.46
CA ALA A 323 -19.56 2.97 -25.91
C ALA A 323 -18.80 1.72 -26.40
N TYR A 324 -19.32 1.11 -27.43
CA TYR A 324 -18.72 -0.02 -28.14
C TYR A 324 -18.53 0.27 -29.61
N GLU A 325 -17.57 -0.42 -30.23
CA GLU A 325 -17.38 -0.43 -31.69
C GLU A 325 -17.31 -1.88 -32.17
N THR A 326 -17.70 -2.11 -33.41
CA THR A 326 -17.64 -3.44 -34.03
C THR A 326 -16.50 -3.48 -35.03
N VAL A 327 -15.56 -4.41 -34.83
CA VAL A 327 -14.45 -4.64 -35.74
C VAL A 327 -14.47 -6.09 -36.15
N ASN A 328 -14.57 -6.33 -37.47
CA ASN A 328 -14.70 -7.68 -38.05
C ASN A 328 -15.82 -8.53 -37.43
N GLY A 329 -16.97 -7.89 -37.11
CA GLY A 329 -18.12 -8.57 -36.50
C GLY A 329 -18.06 -8.81 -35.01
N ILE A 330 -16.98 -8.42 -34.33
CA ILE A 330 -16.80 -8.56 -32.87
C ILE A 330 -16.91 -7.19 -32.21
N GLN A 331 -17.68 -7.10 -31.13
CA GLN A 331 -17.77 -5.90 -30.31
C GLN A 331 -16.56 -5.75 -29.37
N TYR A 332 -16.06 -4.51 -29.27
CA TYR A 332 -15.02 -4.09 -28.34
C TYR A 332 -15.42 -2.78 -27.68
N ARG A 333 -14.96 -2.57 -26.45
CA ARG A 333 -15.13 -1.31 -25.75
C ARG A 333 -14.39 -0.19 -26.50
N LYS A 334 -15.04 0.97 -26.61
CA LYS A 334 -14.46 2.19 -27.19
C LYS A 334 -14.01 3.15 -26.08
N ASN A 335 -13.02 4.02 -26.37
CA ASN A 335 -12.65 5.11 -25.47
C ASN A 335 -13.81 6.09 -25.29
N THR A 336 -13.95 6.59 -24.05
CA THR A 336 -14.76 7.76 -23.72
C THR A 336 -13.79 8.93 -23.43
N GLU A 337 -14.00 10.07 -24.10
CA GLU A 337 -13.17 11.26 -23.87
C GLU A 337 -13.38 11.79 -22.45
N LEU A 338 -12.29 11.92 -21.68
CA LEU A 338 -12.26 12.47 -20.33
C LEU A 338 -11.41 13.76 -20.35
N ARG A 339 -12.04 14.89 -20.03
CA ARG A 339 -11.46 16.21 -20.30
C ARG A 339 -10.71 16.80 -19.13
N LYS A 340 -11.03 16.40 -17.88
CA LYS A 340 -10.57 17.09 -16.69
C LYS A 340 -10.31 16.15 -15.51
N ALA A 341 -9.24 16.41 -14.78
CA ALA A 341 -9.05 15.85 -13.46
C ALA A 341 -10.03 16.49 -12.47
N VAL A 342 -10.75 15.69 -11.72
CA VAL A 342 -11.80 16.11 -10.78
C VAL A 342 -11.71 15.30 -9.48
N GLY A 343 -12.47 15.75 -8.48
CA GLY A 343 -12.57 15.08 -7.18
C GLY A 343 -11.50 15.53 -6.17
N THR A 344 -11.71 15.15 -4.92
CA THR A 344 -10.85 15.50 -3.80
C THR A 344 -9.54 14.70 -3.88
N ALA A 345 -8.42 15.35 -3.57
CA ALA A 345 -7.17 14.63 -3.37
C ALA A 345 -7.23 13.82 -2.07
N PHE A 346 -7.23 12.50 -2.18
CA PHE A 346 -7.16 11.59 -1.03
C PHE A 346 -5.70 11.15 -0.78
N SER A 347 -5.36 10.94 0.48
CA SER A 347 -3.97 10.61 0.87
C SER A 347 -3.47 9.28 0.29
N TYR A 348 -4.36 8.30 0.07
CA TYR A 348 -4.01 7.01 -0.55
C TYR A 348 -3.56 7.14 -2.02
N ASN A 349 -4.09 8.13 -2.77
CA ASN A 349 -3.67 8.37 -4.16
C ASN A 349 -2.18 8.68 -4.22
N SER A 350 -1.71 9.55 -3.31
CA SER A 350 -0.29 9.86 -3.17
C SER A 350 0.52 8.69 -2.59
N GLY A 351 -0.04 7.98 -1.59
CA GLY A 351 0.61 6.83 -0.96
C GLY A 351 0.95 5.70 -1.93
N THR A 352 0.04 5.37 -2.85
CA THR A 352 0.27 4.36 -3.89
C THR A 352 1.30 4.79 -4.92
N MET A 353 1.29 6.08 -5.33
CA MET A 353 2.30 6.63 -6.24
C MET A 353 3.69 6.72 -5.60
N LEU A 354 3.78 6.99 -4.29
CA LEU A 354 5.04 6.92 -3.55
C LEU A 354 5.63 5.52 -3.56
N SER A 355 4.81 4.50 -3.27
CA SER A 355 5.22 3.09 -3.35
C SER A 355 5.68 2.74 -4.76
N GLY A 356 4.91 3.13 -5.78
CA GLY A 356 5.25 2.91 -7.19
C GLY A 356 6.55 3.59 -7.60
N ALA A 357 6.78 4.85 -7.18
CA ALA A 357 8.01 5.59 -7.46
C ALA A 357 9.25 4.92 -6.82
N ALA A 358 9.13 4.51 -5.55
CA ALA A 358 10.20 3.81 -4.83
C ALA A 358 10.58 2.49 -5.52
N ASP A 359 9.58 1.70 -5.89
CA ASP A 359 9.77 0.40 -6.53
C ASP A 359 10.33 0.52 -7.95
N LEU A 360 9.79 1.45 -8.77
CA LEU A 360 10.33 1.73 -10.10
C LEU A 360 11.77 2.23 -10.02
N TYR A 361 12.09 3.13 -9.09
CA TYR A 361 13.48 3.56 -8.87
C TYR A 361 14.37 2.38 -8.45
N ARG A 362 13.90 1.53 -7.56
CA ARG A 362 14.65 0.37 -7.05
C ARG A 362 15.08 -0.56 -8.17
N VAL A 363 14.22 -0.84 -9.16
CA VAL A 363 14.50 -1.79 -10.24
C VAL A 363 15.12 -1.17 -11.48
N THR A 364 14.81 0.11 -11.80
CA THR A 364 15.29 0.78 -13.01
C THR A 364 16.50 1.67 -12.81
N LYS A 365 16.70 2.16 -11.57
CA LYS A 365 17.68 3.20 -11.21
C LYS A 365 17.46 4.54 -11.92
N MET A 366 16.34 4.74 -12.57
CA MET A 366 15.99 5.98 -13.27
C MET A 366 15.69 7.08 -12.24
N LYS A 367 16.48 8.15 -12.27
CA LYS A 367 16.49 9.22 -11.27
C LYS A 367 15.16 10.00 -11.21
N ASN A 368 14.43 10.09 -12.32
CA ASN A 368 13.12 10.75 -12.36
C ASN A 368 12.13 10.18 -11.33
N TYR A 369 12.07 8.85 -11.14
CA TYR A 369 11.20 8.23 -10.12
C TYR A 369 11.60 8.61 -8.70
N LEU A 370 12.91 8.69 -8.41
CA LEU A 370 13.40 9.15 -7.12
C LEU A 370 13.05 10.62 -6.85
N ASP A 371 13.28 11.48 -7.83
CA ASP A 371 13.03 12.92 -7.70
C ASP A 371 11.52 13.21 -7.58
N ASP A 372 10.69 12.50 -8.33
CA ASP A 372 9.22 12.55 -8.21
C ASP A 372 8.76 12.08 -6.83
N GLY A 373 9.25 10.92 -6.35
CA GLY A 373 8.91 10.37 -5.05
C GLY A 373 9.29 11.30 -3.89
N LYS A 374 10.46 11.97 -3.95
CA LYS A 374 10.87 12.96 -2.94
C LYS A 374 9.92 14.15 -2.89
N LYS A 375 9.61 14.74 -4.06
CA LYS A 375 8.68 15.88 -4.16
C LYS A 375 7.30 15.51 -3.66
N LEU A 376 6.79 14.35 -4.08
CA LEU A 376 5.48 13.86 -3.67
C LEU A 376 5.43 13.58 -2.17
N ALA A 377 6.48 13.01 -1.57
CA ALA A 377 6.53 12.76 -0.13
C ALA A 377 6.43 14.06 0.69
N ASP A 378 7.21 15.07 0.32
CA ASP A 378 7.19 16.38 0.97
C ASP A 378 5.83 17.07 0.80
N ALA A 379 5.30 17.09 -0.42
CA ALA A 379 4.01 17.69 -0.74
C ALA A 379 2.86 16.99 0.01
N SER A 380 2.84 15.65 0.02
CA SER A 380 1.81 14.86 0.69
C SER A 380 1.80 15.08 2.20
N PHE A 381 2.99 15.09 2.84
CA PHE A 381 3.08 15.35 4.27
C PHE A 381 2.54 16.74 4.63
N SER A 382 2.90 17.77 3.85
CA SER A 382 2.45 19.16 4.07
C SER A 382 0.98 19.37 3.75
N TYR A 383 0.42 18.64 2.77
CA TYR A 383 -0.96 18.79 2.34
C TYR A 383 -1.97 18.09 3.26
N PHE A 384 -1.66 16.85 3.66
CA PHE A 384 -2.59 16.02 4.44
C PHE A 384 -2.41 16.14 5.96
N GLY A 385 -1.20 16.47 6.45
CA GLY A 385 -0.89 16.61 7.86
C GLY A 385 -0.86 18.09 8.31
N ARG A 386 -1.63 18.43 9.35
CA ARG A 386 -1.69 19.79 9.92
C ARG A 386 -1.16 19.78 11.34
N LEU A 387 -0.04 20.45 11.58
CA LEU A 387 0.61 20.48 12.89
C LEU A 387 -0.22 21.28 13.90
N GLY A 388 -0.42 20.71 15.10
CA GLY A 388 -0.92 21.43 16.29
C GLY A 388 -2.39 21.84 16.25
N VAL A 389 -3.23 21.25 15.34
CA VAL A 389 -4.64 21.64 15.21
C VAL A 389 -5.47 21.09 16.37
N GLN A 390 -5.34 19.82 16.72
CA GLN A 390 -6.04 19.19 17.84
C GLN A 390 -5.18 19.14 19.10
N ILE A 391 -3.95 18.66 18.97
CA ILE A 391 -2.98 18.49 20.05
C ILE A 391 -1.66 19.14 19.65
N PRO A 392 -1.03 19.98 20.50
CA PRO A 392 0.29 20.53 20.24
C PRO A 392 1.30 19.43 19.87
N GLU A 393 2.21 19.72 18.94
CA GLU A 393 3.26 18.82 18.46
C GLU A 393 2.79 17.52 17.76
N HIS A 394 1.48 17.38 17.52
CA HIS A 394 0.90 16.28 16.75
C HIS A 394 0.38 16.78 15.40
N TYR A 395 0.43 15.91 14.40
CA TYR A 395 -0.13 16.19 13.08
C TYR A 395 -1.54 15.63 12.98
N THR A 396 -2.52 16.51 12.77
CA THR A 396 -3.92 16.12 12.53
C THR A 396 -4.09 15.75 11.07
N TYR A 397 -4.65 14.56 10.82
CA TYR A 397 -5.07 14.07 9.51
C TYR A 397 -6.60 13.99 9.46
N ALA A 398 -7.19 14.07 8.26
CA ALA A 398 -8.62 13.84 8.10
C ALA A 398 -9.00 12.42 8.54
N THR A 399 -10.15 12.26 9.20
CA THR A 399 -10.66 10.97 9.73
C THR A 399 -12.09 10.67 9.30
N ASP A 400 -12.75 11.61 8.61
CA ASP A 400 -14.10 11.43 8.07
C ASP A 400 -14.11 10.41 6.91
N GLY A 401 -15.25 9.77 6.70
CA GLY A 401 -15.41 8.74 5.68
C GLY A 401 -14.38 7.62 5.86
N PHE A 402 -13.61 7.34 4.82
CA PHE A 402 -12.56 6.31 4.82
C PHE A 402 -11.14 6.87 4.94
N ASN A 403 -11.00 8.16 5.27
CA ASN A 403 -9.69 8.80 5.36
C ASN A 403 -8.72 8.12 6.34
N ASN A 404 -9.25 7.44 7.37
CA ASN A 404 -8.43 6.67 8.29
C ASN A 404 -7.63 5.57 7.57
N TRP A 405 -8.28 4.78 6.70
CA TRP A 405 -7.61 3.79 5.87
C TRP A 405 -6.70 4.45 4.84
N PHE A 406 -7.16 5.54 4.20
CA PHE A 406 -6.35 6.29 3.22
C PHE A 406 -5.02 6.76 3.82
N ASN A 407 -5.03 7.21 5.05
CA ASN A 407 -3.83 7.63 5.79
C ASN A 407 -2.87 6.45 6.05
N GLY A 408 -3.40 5.24 6.27
CA GLY A 408 -2.59 4.01 6.36
C GLY A 408 -1.81 3.74 5.07
N ILE A 409 -2.46 3.94 3.92
CA ILE A 409 -1.79 3.78 2.62
C ILE A 409 -0.73 4.88 2.39
N LEU A 410 -0.95 6.11 2.87
CA LEU A 410 0.07 7.16 2.84
C LEU A 410 1.30 6.79 3.68
N LEU A 411 1.10 6.28 4.90
CA LEU A 411 2.19 5.79 5.75
C LEU A 411 2.99 4.69 5.05
N ARG A 412 2.31 3.75 4.37
CA ARG A 412 2.96 2.69 3.58
C ARG A 412 3.81 3.29 2.45
N GLY A 413 3.32 4.33 1.78
CA GLY A 413 4.08 5.08 0.77
C GLY A 413 5.34 5.73 1.34
N PHE A 414 5.26 6.36 2.52
CA PHE A 414 6.43 6.91 3.22
C PHE A 414 7.42 5.82 3.60
N SER A 415 6.94 4.67 4.08
CA SER A 415 7.78 3.51 4.41
C SER A 415 8.52 2.96 3.18
N ALA A 416 7.86 2.90 2.02
CA ALA A 416 8.48 2.47 0.77
C ALA A 416 9.59 3.44 0.30
N MET A 417 9.40 4.75 0.50
CA MET A 417 10.40 5.77 0.18
C MET A 417 11.57 5.83 1.15
N TYR A 418 11.39 5.37 2.40
CA TYR A 418 12.37 5.54 3.47
C TYR A 418 13.79 5.07 3.14
N PRO A 419 14.02 3.89 2.50
CA PRO A 419 15.35 3.42 2.15
C PRO A 419 16.12 4.33 1.18
N VAL A 420 15.42 5.18 0.42
CA VAL A 420 15.99 6.06 -0.62
C VAL A 420 15.81 7.56 -0.31
N TYR A 421 14.95 7.86 0.66
CA TYR A 421 14.69 9.22 1.14
C TYR A 421 14.40 9.20 2.66
N GLY A 422 15.45 9.15 3.48
CA GLY A 422 15.38 9.03 4.94
C GLY A 422 14.53 10.10 5.66
N LYS A 423 14.30 11.28 5.02
CA LYS A 423 13.41 12.32 5.55
C LYS A 423 11.98 11.82 5.82
N THR A 424 11.50 10.80 5.09
CA THR A 424 10.18 10.19 5.36
C THR A 424 10.10 9.53 6.74
N GLY A 425 11.23 9.29 7.41
CA GLY A 425 11.27 8.86 8.81
C GLY A 425 10.53 9.84 9.73
N VAL A 426 10.73 11.14 9.54
CA VAL A 426 10.02 12.20 10.31
C VAL A 426 8.50 12.14 10.05
N TYR A 427 8.10 11.84 8.80
CA TYR A 427 6.69 11.73 8.44
C TYR A 427 6.03 10.51 9.08
N MET A 428 6.75 9.39 9.13
CA MET A 428 6.30 8.17 9.82
C MET A 428 6.24 8.35 11.34
N ASP A 429 7.15 9.12 11.93
CA ASP A 429 7.12 9.45 13.36
C ASP A 429 5.87 10.25 13.75
N ALA A 430 5.31 11.07 12.85
CA ALA A 430 4.05 11.75 13.09
C ALA A 430 2.89 10.75 13.27
N PHE A 431 2.83 9.70 12.43
CA PHE A 431 1.85 8.62 12.59
C PHE A 431 2.07 7.82 13.87
N GLN A 432 3.33 7.52 14.20
CA GLN A 432 3.67 6.81 15.43
C GLN A 432 3.20 7.59 16.67
N LYS A 433 3.44 8.91 16.72
CA LYS A 433 3.00 9.77 17.82
C LYS A 433 1.49 9.74 17.99
N ASN A 434 0.72 9.82 16.90
CA ASN A 434 -0.73 9.77 16.93
C ASN A 434 -1.24 8.40 17.43
N LEU A 435 -0.67 7.30 16.94
CA LEU A 435 -1.00 5.95 17.40
C LEU A 435 -0.68 5.76 18.89
N ASP A 436 0.47 6.24 19.36
CA ASP A 436 0.88 6.16 20.77
C ASP A 436 -0.04 7.02 21.65
N TYR A 437 -0.44 8.20 21.17
CA TYR A 437 -1.39 9.07 21.88
C TYR A 437 -2.75 8.40 22.02
N GLY A 438 -3.32 7.91 20.92
CA GLY A 438 -4.61 7.20 20.94
C GLY A 438 -4.58 5.97 21.83
N TYR A 439 -3.50 5.19 21.78
CA TYR A 439 -3.32 4.00 22.61
C TYR A 439 -3.25 4.34 24.12
N THR A 440 -2.55 5.41 24.46
CA THR A 440 -2.31 5.80 25.87
C THR A 440 -3.55 6.43 26.49
N HIS A 441 -4.33 7.21 25.71
CA HIS A 441 -5.40 8.02 26.26
C HIS A 441 -6.81 7.46 26.01
N PHE A 442 -6.98 6.65 24.96
CA PHE A 442 -8.31 6.30 24.46
C PHE A 442 -8.56 4.81 24.23
N LEU A 443 -7.62 3.94 24.61
CA LEU A 443 -7.82 2.49 24.43
C LEU A 443 -9.09 2.04 25.19
N GLN A 444 -10.08 1.50 24.46
CA GLN A 444 -11.35 1.02 25.00
C GLN A 444 -11.66 -0.37 24.44
N ASP A 445 -11.82 -1.37 25.29
CA ASP A 445 -12.15 -2.75 24.90
C ASP A 445 -11.14 -3.37 23.90
N GLY A 446 -9.88 -2.92 23.96
CA GLY A 446 -8.82 -3.34 23.02
C GLY A 446 -8.81 -2.57 21.70
N PHE A 447 -9.67 -1.56 21.51
CA PHE A 447 -9.77 -0.76 20.30
C PHE A 447 -9.37 0.70 20.48
N LEU A 448 -8.97 1.32 19.38
CA LEU A 448 -8.65 2.74 19.27
C LEU A 448 -9.82 3.48 18.62
N PRO A 449 -10.05 4.77 18.95
CA PRO A 449 -11.06 5.56 18.27
C PRO A 449 -10.68 5.84 16.82
N THR A 450 -11.67 6.21 16.00
CA THR A 450 -11.45 6.66 14.62
C THR A 450 -10.58 7.92 14.59
N ASP A 451 -10.78 8.85 15.51
CA ASP A 451 -9.92 10.01 15.72
C ASP A 451 -8.96 9.75 16.88
N LEU A 452 -7.71 9.43 16.58
CA LEU A 452 -6.66 9.11 17.56
C LEU A 452 -6.31 10.27 18.50
N LEU A 453 -6.55 11.51 18.09
CA LEU A 453 -6.25 12.73 18.86
C LEU A 453 -7.46 13.31 19.55
N GLY A 454 -8.65 13.21 18.95
CA GLY A 454 -9.91 13.69 19.51
C GLY A 454 -10.60 12.69 20.45
N GLY A 455 -10.32 11.38 20.26
CA GLY A 455 -10.86 10.32 21.11
C GLY A 455 -12.33 9.96 20.81
N TRP A 456 -13.03 9.50 21.85
CA TRP A 456 -14.41 9.03 21.77
C TRP A 456 -15.41 10.16 21.93
N THR A 457 -16.58 10.03 21.29
CA THR A 457 -17.69 10.95 21.54
C THR A 457 -18.28 10.73 22.94
N ASN A 458 -18.91 11.77 23.52
CA ASN A 458 -19.54 11.69 24.82
C ASN A 458 -20.72 10.72 24.84
N ASP A 459 -21.49 10.70 23.75
CA ASP A 459 -22.57 9.73 23.57
C ASP A 459 -21.99 8.37 23.18
N LYS A 460 -21.96 7.45 24.14
CA LYS A 460 -21.34 6.12 23.96
C LYS A 460 -22.01 5.28 22.87
N SER A 461 -23.30 5.48 22.62
CA SER A 461 -24.02 4.77 21.56
C SER A 461 -23.61 5.16 20.13
N ARG A 462 -22.91 6.28 19.98
CA ARG A 462 -22.45 6.82 18.68
C ARG A 462 -20.99 6.51 18.37
N ASN A 463 -20.36 5.63 19.13
CA ASN A 463 -18.96 5.25 18.92
C ASN A 463 -18.84 3.92 18.16
N ASP A 464 -19.62 3.77 17.09
CA ASP A 464 -19.50 2.63 16.20
C ASP A 464 -18.20 2.70 15.42
N LEU A 465 -17.38 1.65 15.51
CA LEU A 465 -16.08 1.54 14.84
C LEU A 465 -16.22 0.71 13.58
N GLU A 466 -15.72 1.24 12.49
CA GLU A 466 -15.49 0.50 11.24
C GLU A 466 -14.38 -0.53 11.46
N GLY A 467 -14.66 -1.82 11.27
CA GLY A 467 -13.68 -2.89 11.47
C GLY A 467 -12.42 -2.73 10.62
N MET A 468 -12.57 -2.23 9.40
CA MET A 468 -11.48 -1.89 8.51
C MET A 468 -10.42 -0.98 9.17
N PHE A 469 -10.84 -0.01 10.01
CA PHE A 469 -9.89 0.93 10.63
C PHE A 469 -9.03 0.25 11.70
N MET A 470 -9.57 -0.75 12.39
CA MET A 470 -8.79 -1.50 13.38
C MET A 470 -7.69 -2.32 12.72
N PHE A 471 -7.99 -2.95 11.58
CA PHE A 471 -6.97 -3.62 10.76
C PHE A 471 -5.98 -2.62 10.17
N THR A 472 -6.41 -1.42 9.80
CA THR A 472 -5.52 -0.35 9.35
C THR A 472 -4.53 0.06 10.44
N TYR A 473 -4.98 0.27 11.68
CA TYR A 473 -4.07 0.58 12.78
C TYR A 473 -3.10 -0.56 13.07
N ALA A 474 -3.57 -1.80 12.99
CA ALA A 474 -2.70 -2.97 13.12
C ALA A 474 -1.63 -3.00 12.02
N ALA A 475 -2.00 -2.76 10.76
CA ALA A 475 -1.08 -2.67 9.64
C ALA A 475 -0.06 -1.52 9.80
N GLN A 476 -0.50 -0.35 10.30
CA GLN A 476 0.37 0.77 10.61
C GLN A 476 1.39 0.42 11.70
N TYR A 477 0.97 -0.15 12.82
CA TYR A 477 1.88 -0.61 13.88
C TYR A 477 2.86 -1.66 13.36
N ALA A 478 2.40 -2.65 12.58
CA ALA A 478 3.25 -3.67 12.00
C ALA A 478 4.26 -3.10 11.00
N THR A 479 3.87 -2.11 10.19
CA THR A 479 4.77 -1.38 9.29
C THR A 479 5.83 -0.61 10.07
N LEU A 480 5.42 0.16 11.09
CA LEU A 480 6.32 0.92 11.95
C LEU A 480 7.27 0.02 12.74
N SER A 481 6.87 -1.22 13.06
CA SER A 481 7.75 -2.22 13.72
C SER A 481 8.94 -2.66 12.86
N GLN A 482 8.90 -2.36 11.57
CA GLN A 482 9.92 -2.78 10.60
C GLN A 482 10.92 -1.68 10.24
N ILE A 483 10.76 -0.48 10.79
CA ILE A 483 11.61 0.66 10.43
C ILE A 483 12.88 0.62 11.27
N ARG A 484 14.03 0.76 10.59
CA ARG A 484 15.30 1.06 11.26
C ARG A 484 15.36 2.57 11.43
N PRO A 485 15.64 3.09 12.64
CA PRO A 485 15.85 4.52 12.78
C PRO A 485 17.01 4.97 11.90
N THR A 486 16.88 6.13 11.33
CA THR A 486 18.00 6.83 10.67
C THR A 486 19.08 7.06 11.71
N GLN A 487 20.30 6.66 11.39
CA GLN A 487 21.51 7.00 12.13
C GLN A 487 21.77 8.49 12.06
#